data_06c675bab9d96a7bb00093751b8d6ae8
#
_entry.id   06c675bab9d96a7bb00093751b8d6ae8
#
_cell.length_a   1.000
_cell.length_b   1.000
_cell.length_c   1.000
_cell.angle_alpha   90.00
_cell.angle_beta   90.00
_cell.angle_gamma   90.00
#
_symmetry.space_group_name_H-M   'P 1'
#
loop_
_entity.id
_entity.type
_entity.pdbx_description
1 polymer ?
#
loop_
_entity_poly.entity_id
_entity_poly.type
_entity_poly.pdbx_seq_one_letter_code
_entity_poly.pdbx_strand_id
1 'polypeptide(L)'
;MRIRSTLRRTCTTLALALLCAPSASAQSRIATLAIVNGHVVTVDAATPEAEAVAIAGDRILAVGTTAEVRRLVGPRTRVIDANGRLVIPGFIEGHGHYMGLGESKLQLDLTTARTWDEIVGRVAAAVRTAPRGAWIEGFGWHQEKWERPPSPAVEGNPVHASLSAVSPDNPVVLSHASGHATFVNAAALRLAGITNATPNPPGGEIVRDASGAATGLLRESAQHLTDPALARVEAARSRAERQAHARRLVELAGQDALSKGITSFHDAGTSFATIDVFKQLAGEGKLPVRLYVMVRGESMARMDSLLDRYRMSGYGNGYLTVRAIKRQIDGALGSNGAWLLEPYADLPRSTGLALEQPSSLQQVAALALRHGYQLATHAIGDRANREVLDVYERGTASVADRAALRWRIEHAQHIAPPDVQRFARLGVIASMQGIHTISDAPWIPVKLGVERAERESYLFRSLWDAGVVVTNGTDTPVEDVNPIPSFYGMVARVAKDGKVFVPSQRLTRAEALRAYTLNNAFASFSERTAGSLTPGKYADVVVLSKDIMRVPEAEIPSARADLTVVGGVVRYERR
;
A
#
# COMPACT_ATOMS: atom_id res chain seq x y z
N MET A 1 -54.36 -79.47 9.98
CA MET A 1 -53.17 -80.24 10.34
C MET A 1 -52.21 -79.30 11.10
N ARG A 2 -52.03 -79.59 12.39
CA ARG A 2 -51.31 -78.75 13.35
C ARG A 2 -49.84 -79.11 13.30
N ILE A 3 -48.91 -78.13 13.22
CA ILE A 3 -47.56 -78.35 13.63
C ILE A 3 -47.11 -77.12 14.53
N ARG A 4 -46.77 -77.45 15.74
CA ARG A 4 -46.22 -76.55 16.76
C ARG A 4 -44.72 -76.34 16.49
N SER A 5 -44.19 -75.09 16.60
CA SER A 5 -42.78 -74.92 16.67
C SER A 5 -42.43 -74.08 17.92
N THR A 6 -41.52 -74.64 18.67
CA THR A 6 -41.01 -74.24 19.98
C THR A 6 -40.06 -73.04 19.89
N LEU A 7 -40.31 -72.00 20.69
CA LEU A 7 -39.39 -70.88 20.91
C LEU A 7 -38.22 -71.32 21.81
N ARG A 8 -36.99 -71.21 21.32
CA ARG A 8 -35.80 -71.22 22.14
C ARG A 8 -35.36 -69.76 22.39
N ARG A 9 -35.35 -69.35 23.66
CA ARG A 9 -34.78 -68.12 24.14
C ARG A 9 -33.27 -68.31 24.30
N THR A 10 -32.45 -67.58 23.55
CA THR A 10 -30.99 -67.42 23.78
C THR A 10 -30.78 -66.06 24.46
N CYS A 11 -30.32 -66.11 25.72
CA CYS A 11 -29.81 -64.93 26.44
C CYS A 11 -28.42 -64.58 25.89
N THR A 12 -28.28 -63.43 25.22
CA THR A 12 -27.01 -62.87 24.83
C THR A 12 -26.59 -61.82 25.85
N THR A 13 -25.59 -62.11 26.63
CA THR A 13 -24.91 -61.19 27.58
C THR A 13 -24.14 -60.17 26.78
N LEU A 14 -24.57 -58.91 26.85
CA LEU A 14 -23.83 -57.77 26.26
C LEU A 14 -22.73 -57.35 27.21
N ALA A 15 -21.48 -57.68 26.88
CA ALA A 15 -20.29 -57.17 27.60
C ALA A 15 -20.05 -55.75 27.11
N LEU A 16 -20.23 -54.78 28.02
CA LEU A 16 -19.92 -53.34 27.81
C LEU A 16 -18.41 -53.17 27.91
N ALA A 17 -17.69 -53.15 26.78
CA ALA A 17 -16.31 -52.78 26.73
C ALA A 17 -16.21 -51.25 26.84
N LEU A 18 -15.83 -50.70 27.99
CA LEU A 18 -15.39 -49.32 28.15
C LEU A 18 -14.11 -49.11 27.32
N LEU A 19 -14.26 -48.52 26.13
CA LEU A 19 -13.14 -47.96 25.39
C LEU A 19 -12.63 -46.71 26.15
N CYS A 20 -11.59 -46.87 26.96
CA CYS A 20 -10.75 -45.78 27.40
C CYS A 20 -10.09 -45.17 26.13
N ALA A 21 -10.69 -44.11 25.59
CA ALA A 21 -9.98 -43.26 24.62
C ALA A 21 -8.73 -42.70 25.32
N PRO A 22 -7.54 -42.86 24.74
CA PRO A 22 -6.36 -42.23 25.30
C PRO A 22 -6.63 -40.71 25.24
N SER A 23 -6.67 -40.05 26.41
CA SER A 23 -6.58 -38.62 26.52
C SER A 23 -5.30 -38.22 25.79
N ALA A 24 -5.42 -37.61 24.62
CA ALA A 24 -4.30 -36.99 23.94
C ALA A 24 -3.75 -35.96 24.94
N SER A 25 -2.65 -36.31 25.60
CA SER A 25 -1.92 -35.37 26.42
C SER A 25 -1.59 -34.20 25.52
N ALA A 26 -2.20 -33.04 25.77
CA ALA A 26 -1.83 -31.78 25.16
C ALA A 26 -0.35 -31.57 25.54
N GLN A 27 0.54 -32.04 24.67
CA GLN A 27 1.96 -31.78 24.78
C GLN A 27 2.09 -30.25 24.81
N SER A 28 2.45 -29.68 25.96
CA SER A 28 2.59 -28.23 26.11
C SER A 28 3.58 -27.76 25.05
N ARG A 29 3.03 -27.07 24.00
CA ARG A 29 3.88 -26.57 22.92
C ARG A 29 4.80 -25.54 23.54
N ILE A 30 6.11 -25.80 23.50
CA ILE A 30 7.14 -24.87 23.94
C ILE A 30 7.28 -23.76 22.90
N ALA A 31 7.36 -22.53 23.37
CA ALA A 31 7.57 -21.37 22.49
C ALA A 31 8.98 -21.42 21.88
N THR A 32 9.10 -21.01 20.63
CA THR A 32 10.39 -20.75 19.97
C THR A 32 10.88 -19.32 20.24
N LEU A 33 9.94 -18.38 20.42
CA LEU A 33 10.16 -16.98 20.75
C LEU A 33 9.10 -16.56 21.77
N ALA A 34 9.49 -15.78 22.78
CA ALA A 34 8.60 -15.14 23.73
C ALA A 34 8.96 -13.66 23.86
N ILE A 35 7.96 -12.77 23.75
CA ILE A 35 8.09 -11.34 24.05
C ILE A 35 7.33 -11.11 25.35
N VAL A 36 8.01 -10.63 26.38
CA VAL A 36 7.49 -10.51 27.75
C VAL A 36 7.63 -9.07 28.28
N ASN A 37 6.91 -8.77 29.37
CA ASN A 37 6.97 -7.46 30.05
C ASN A 37 6.66 -6.29 29.11
N GLY A 38 5.71 -6.44 28.17
CA GLY A 38 5.29 -5.40 27.25
C GLY A 38 3.92 -4.83 27.59
N HIS A 39 3.58 -3.71 26.96
CA HIS A 39 2.20 -3.31 26.77
C HIS A 39 1.73 -3.87 25.42
N VAL A 40 1.00 -4.99 25.45
CA VAL A 40 0.56 -5.69 24.25
C VAL A 40 -0.84 -5.22 23.88
N VAL A 41 -1.00 -4.55 22.72
CA VAL A 41 -2.29 -4.21 22.13
C VAL A 41 -2.56 -5.16 20.97
N THR A 42 -3.52 -6.05 21.17
CA THR A 42 -3.71 -7.23 20.31
C THR A 42 -4.50 -6.97 19.05
N VAL A 43 -5.34 -5.94 19.03
CA VAL A 43 -6.38 -5.70 18.00
C VAL A 43 -7.37 -6.88 17.91
N ASP A 44 -7.52 -7.63 18.98
CA ASP A 44 -8.52 -8.69 19.17
C ASP A 44 -9.53 -8.24 20.22
N ALA A 45 -10.81 -8.18 19.86
CA ALA A 45 -11.85 -7.71 20.77
C ALA A 45 -12.04 -8.62 22.01
N ALA A 46 -11.69 -9.91 21.90
CA ALA A 46 -11.80 -10.86 23.02
C ALA A 46 -10.71 -10.65 24.08
N THR A 47 -9.53 -10.16 23.69
CA THR A 47 -8.39 -9.92 24.58
C THR A 47 -7.65 -8.68 24.10
N PRO A 48 -8.20 -7.47 24.29
CA PRO A 48 -7.66 -6.25 23.65
C PRO A 48 -6.28 -5.86 24.13
N GLU A 49 -5.92 -6.15 25.38
CA GLU A 49 -4.61 -5.87 25.97
C GLU A 49 -4.04 -7.11 26.68
N ALA A 50 -2.72 -7.21 26.71
CA ALA A 50 -1.96 -8.25 27.40
C ALA A 50 -0.57 -7.73 27.81
N GLU A 51 0.27 -8.60 28.39
CA GLU A 51 1.65 -8.26 28.78
C GLU A 51 2.71 -9.00 27.95
N ALA A 52 2.32 -10.09 27.29
CA ALA A 52 3.26 -10.97 26.63
C ALA A 52 2.64 -11.78 25.48
N VAL A 53 3.52 -12.22 24.56
CA VAL A 53 3.18 -13.07 23.41
C VAL A 53 4.15 -14.24 23.34
N ALA A 54 3.63 -15.48 23.32
CA ALA A 54 4.37 -16.69 23.01
C ALA A 54 4.20 -17.08 21.54
N ILE A 55 5.27 -17.48 20.89
CA ILE A 55 5.32 -17.85 19.47
C ILE A 55 5.91 -19.24 19.33
N ALA A 56 5.28 -20.10 18.53
CA ALA A 56 5.79 -21.43 18.18
C ALA A 56 5.83 -21.60 16.66
N GLY A 57 7.03 -21.72 16.09
CA GLY A 57 7.22 -21.70 14.64
C GLY A 57 6.75 -20.37 14.04
N ASP A 58 5.86 -20.43 13.06
CA ASP A 58 5.34 -19.27 12.37
C ASP A 58 4.02 -18.71 12.95
N ARG A 59 3.56 -19.24 14.10
CA ARG A 59 2.25 -18.93 14.68
C ARG A 59 2.34 -18.39 16.10
N ILE A 60 1.39 -17.52 16.43
CA ILE A 60 1.13 -17.11 17.81
C ILE A 60 0.61 -18.33 18.56
N LEU A 61 1.30 -18.70 19.65
CA LEU A 61 0.93 -19.81 20.52
C LEU A 61 -0.03 -19.36 21.61
N ALA A 62 0.30 -18.26 22.28
CA ALA A 62 -0.50 -17.69 23.35
C ALA A 62 -0.26 -16.18 23.48
N VAL A 63 -1.26 -15.48 24.01
CA VAL A 63 -1.20 -14.07 24.41
C VAL A 63 -1.81 -13.98 25.80
N GLY A 64 -1.16 -13.29 26.73
CA GLY A 64 -1.63 -13.20 28.10
C GLY A 64 -0.67 -12.44 29.01
N THR A 65 -0.67 -12.76 30.29
CA THR A 65 0.27 -12.20 31.27
C THR A 65 1.69 -12.71 31.03
N THR A 66 2.69 -11.95 31.46
CA THR A 66 4.09 -12.38 31.43
C THR A 66 4.29 -13.72 32.16
N ALA A 67 3.59 -13.94 33.29
CA ALA A 67 3.67 -15.18 34.06
C ALA A 67 3.14 -16.40 33.28
N GLU A 68 2.02 -16.23 32.54
CA GLU A 68 1.46 -17.30 31.71
C GLU A 68 2.40 -17.67 30.55
N VAL A 69 2.89 -16.65 29.83
CA VAL A 69 3.80 -16.85 28.69
C VAL A 69 5.14 -17.48 29.14
N ARG A 70 5.67 -17.09 30.31
CA ARG A 70 6.89 -17.70 30.86
C ARG A 70 6.78 -19.21 31.13
N ARG A 71 5.58 -19.75 31.39
CA ARG A 71 5.37 -21.21 31.54
C ARG A 71 5.54 -21.97 30.21
N LEU A 72 5.50 -21.28 29.08
CA LEU A 72 5.70 -21.85 27.75
C LEU A 72 7.16 -21.71 27.26
N VAL A 73 8.03 -21.11 28.07
CA VAL A 73 9.44 -20.91 27.75
C VAL A 73 10.22 -22.19 28.09
N GLY A 74 11.00 -22.70 27.14
CA GLY A 74 11.90 -23.83 27.29
C GLY A 74 13.36 -23.43 27.06
N PRO A 75 14.29 -24.38 27.19
CA PRO A 75 15.76 -24.12 27.13
C PRO A 75 16.23 -23.50 25.80
N ARG A 76 15.46 -23.68 24.71
CA ARG A 76 15.77 -23.15 23.36
C ARG A 76 14.92 -21.97 22.96
N THR A 77 14.06 -21.48 23.84
CA THR A 77 13.21 -20.32 23.57
C THR A 77 14.05 -19.03 23.61
N ARG A 78 14.02 -18.24 22.54
CA ARG A 78 14.52 -16.87 22.60
C ARG A 78 13.51 -16.02 23.39
N VAL A 79 13.94 -15.39 24.46
CA VAL A 79 13.12 -14.49 25.26
C VAL A 79 13.57 -13.05 25.01
N ILE A 80 12.61 -12.20 24.65
CA ILE A 80 12.83 -10.76 24.45
C ILE A 80 12.03 -10.02 25.52
N ASP A 81 12.72 -9.20 26.31
CA ASP A 81 12.08 -8.30 27.26
C ASP A 81 11.68 -6.99 26.57
N ALA A 82 10.41 -6.73 26.51
CA ALA A 82 9.89 -5.51 25.92
C ALA A 82 10.08 -4.28 26.83
N ASN A 83 10.39 -4.47 28.13
CA ASN A 83 10.64 -3.38 29.09
C ASN A 83 9.53 -2.30 29.08
N GLY A 84 8.27 -2.71 29.12
CA GLY A 84 7.10 -1.83 29.09
C GLY A 84 6.80 -1.22 27.72
N ARG A 85 7.58 -1.51 26.67
CA ARG A 85 7.35 -1.00 25.32
C ARG A 85 6.09 -1.58 24.72
N LEU A 86 5.51 -0.82 23.76
CA LEU A 86 4.33 -1.24 23.03
C LEU A 86 4.64 -2.41 22.08
N VAL A 87 3.84 -3.47 22.18
CA VAL A 87 3.86 -4.65 21.31
C VAL A 87 2.52 -4.71 20.56
N ILE A 88 2.55 -4.73 19.25
CA ILE A 88 1.37 -4.71 18.38
C ILE A 88 1.48 -5.76 17.26
N PRO A 89 0.36 -6.10 16.58
CA PRO A 89 0.44 -6.81 15.31
C PRO A 89 1.33 -6.05 14.33
N GLY A 90 2.07 -6.76 13.49
CA GLY A 90 2.85 -6.13 12.43
C GLY A 90 1.97 -5.22 11.59
N PHE A 91 2.47 -4.03 11.27
CA PHE A 91 1.77 -3.13 10.36
C PHE A 91 1.64 -3.79 8.98
N ILE A 92 0.50 -3.54 8.35
CA ILE A 92 0.22 -3.97 6.97
C ILE A 92 0.16 -2.71 6.12
N GLU A 93 1.11 -2.51 5.22
CA GLU A 93 1.02 -1.45 4.22
C GLU A 93 -0.21 -1.68 3.34
N GLY A 94 -1.23 -0.83 3.46
CA GLY A 94 -2.53 -1.03 2.82
C GLY A 94 -2.55 -0.67 1.34
N HIS A 95 -1.62 0.16 0.89
CA HIS A 95 -1.47 0.62 -0.48
C HIS A 95 -0.08 1.17 -0.72
N GLY A 96 0.70 0.51 -1.54
CA GLY A 96 2.01 0.99 -1.96
C GLY A 96 2.50 0.24 -3.20
N HIS A 97 3.66 0.62 -3.71
CA HIS A 97 4.29 0.05 -4.91
C HIS A 97 5.59 -0.64 -4.52
N TYR A 98 5.54 -1.95 -4.30
CA TYR A 98 6.64 -2.68 -3.68
C TYR A 98 7.93 -2.66 -4.50
N MET A 99 7.84 -2.86 -5.83
CA MET A 99 9.00 -2.72 -6.71
C MET A 99 9.50 -1.28 -6.78
N GLY A 100 8.56 -0.31 -6.84
CA GLY A 100 8.88 1.13 -6.82
C GLY A 100 9.60 1.57 -5.55
N LEU A 101 9.24 1.00 -4.38
CA LEU A 101 9.98 1.21 -3.13
C LEU A 101 11.42 0.72 -3.26
N GLY A 102 11.64 -0.46 -3.87
CA GLY A 102 12.99 -0.97 -4.14
C GLY A 102 13.78 -0.08 -5.09
N GLU A 103 13.14 0.38 -6.16
CA GLU A 103 13.72 1.29 -7.16
C GLU A 103 14.12 2.63 -6.54
N SER A 104 13.27 3.20 -5.68
CA SER A 104 13.57 4.47 -5.00
C SER A 104 14.85 4.42 -4.16
N LYS A 105 15.30 3.23 -3.72
CA LYS A 105 16.57 3.04 -3.00
C LYS A 105 17.80 3.03 -3.91
N LEU A 106 17.60 2.92 -5.22
CA LEU A 106 18.68 2.97 -6.23
C LEU A 106 18.74 4.32 -6.96
N GLN A 107 17.68 5.11 -6.88
CA GLN A 107 17.55 6.42 -7.53
C GLN A 107 18.07 7.55 -6.62
N LEU A 108 18.29 8.74 -7.22
CA LEU A 108 18.57 9.95 -6.44
C LEU A 108 17.36 10.29 -5.59
N ASP A 109 17.55 10.34 -4.28
CA ASP A 109 16.50 10.82 -3.37
C ASP A 109 16.36 12.34 -3.50
N LEU A 110 15.19 12.79 -4.00
CA LEU A 110 14.84 14.19 -4.17
C LEU A 110 13.76 14.64 -3.17
N THR A 111 13.32 13.75 -2.29
CA THR A 111 12.22 13.99 -1.32
C THR A 111 12.53 15.12 -0.34
N THR A 112 13.82 15.32 -0.05
CA THR A 112 14.32 16.32 0.89
C THR A 112 14.78 17.62 0.21
N ALA A 113 14.71 17.69 -1.14
CA ALA A 113 15.11 18.89 -1.87
C ALA A 113 14.14 20.05 -1.62
N ARG A 114 14.68 21.18 -1.22
CA ARG A 114 13.91 22.38 -0.86
C ARG A 114 13.92 23.45 -1.95
N THR A 115 14.67 23.23 -3.01
CA THR A 115 14.74 24.12 -4.18
C THR A 115 15.04 23.30 -5.45
N TRP A 116 14.70 23.89 -6.60
CA TRP A 116 15.13 23.32 -7.88
C TRP A 116 16.65 23.26 -8.03
N ASP A 117 17.37 24.26 -7.52
CA ASP A 117 18.83 24.31 -7.61
C ASP A 117 19.51 23.17 -6.86
N GLU A 118 18.94 22.75 -5.72
CA GLU A 118 19.41 21.54 -5.01
C GLU A 118 19.24 20.28 -5.85
N ILE A 119 18.12 20.14 -6.56
CA ILE A 119 17.89 19.02 -7.46
C ILE A 119 18.94 19.01 -8.57
N VAL A 120 19.17 20.14 -9.24
CA VAL A 120 20.19 20.30 -10.26
C VAL A 120 21.58 19.96 -9.70
N GLY A 121 21.89 20.38 -8.47
CA GLY A 121 23.14 20.06 -7.79
C GLY A 121 23.31 18.55 -7.50
N ARG A 122 22.25 17.85 -7.08
CA ARG A 122 22.26 16.38 -6.87
C ARG A 122 22.49 15.64 -8.19
N VAL A 123 21.84 16.06 -9.27
CA VAL A 123 22.06 15.50 -10.61
C VAL A 123 23.49 15.76 -11.08
N ALA A 124 24.02 16.98 -10.92
CA ALA A 124 25.41 17.30 -11.26
C ALA A 124 26.41 16.42 -10.50
N ALA A 125 26.14 16.11 -9.24
CA ALA A 125 26.96 15.20 -8.45
C ALA A 125 26.94 13.77 -9.01
N ALA A 126 25.76 13.26 -9.39
CA ALA A 126 25.62 11.93 -9.98
C ALA A 126 26.30 11.81 -11.34
N VAL A 127 26.16 12.82 -12.20
CA VAL A 127 26.80 12.84 -13.54
C VAL A 127 28.31 12.73 -13.46
N ARG A 128 28.97 13.29 -12.42
CA ARG A 128 30.44 13.19 -12.26
C ARG A 128 30.95 11.76 -12.12
N THR A 129 30.13 10.85 -11.65
CA THR A 129 30.49 9.44 -11.40
C THR A 129 29.83 8.47 -12.37
N ALA A 130 28.82 8.90 -13.09
CA ALA A 130 28.10 8.06 -14.05
C ALA A 130 28.88 7.93 -15.38
N PRO A 131 28.85 6.76 -16.03
CA PRO A 131 29.32 6.63 -17.40
C PRO A 131 28.55 7.58 -18.33
N ARG A 132 29.27 8.09 -19.36
CA ARG A 132 28.63 8.91 -20.40
C ARG A 132 27.50 8.13 -21.08
N GLY A 133 26.33 8.74 -21.23
CA GLY A 133 25.16 8.12 -21.82
C GLY A 133 24.35 7.27 -20.85
N ALA A 134 24.83 7.03 -19.63
CA ALA A 134 24.02 6.37 -18.60
C ALA A 134 22.88 7.28 -18.16
N TRP A 135 21.71 6.69 -17.96
CA TRP A 135 20.55 7.39 -17.39
C TRP A 135 20.80 7.76 -15.94
N ILE A 136 20.39 8.96 -15.58
CA ILE A 136 20.31 9.43 -14.19
C ILE A 136 18.84 9.47 -13.81
N GLU A 137 18.47 8.66 -12.85
CA GLU A 137 17.10 8.57 -12.36
C GLU A 137 17.01 9.16 -10.95
N GLY A 138 15.94 9.91 -10.69
CA GLY A 138 15.67 10.49 -9.39
C GLY A 138 14.18 10.43 -9.06
N PHE A 139 13.86 10.41 -7.77
CA PHE A 139 12.48 10.31 -7.31
C PHE A 139 12.20 11.28 -6.16
N GLY A 140 10.98 11.84 -6.14
CA GLY A 140 10.44 12.48 -4.95
C GLY A 140 10.48 14.00 -4.94
N TRP A 141 10.80 14.67 -6.08
CA TRP A 141 10.66 16.12 -6.14
C TRP A 141 9.19 16.54 -6.10
N HIS A 142 8.91 17.73 -5.51
CA HIS A 142 7.56 18.28 -5.44
C HIS A 142 7.64 19.80 -5.30
N GLN A 143 7.13 20.55 -6.28
CA GLN A 143 7.23 21.99 -6.35
C GLN A 143 6.55 22.72 -5.18
N GLU A 144 5.47 22.16 -4.64
CA GLU A 144 4.74 22.73 -3.49
C GLU A 144 5.53 22.61 -2.16
N LYS A 145 6.63 21.82 -2.16
CA LYS A 145 7.51 21.66 -1.00
C LYS A 145 8.72 22.61 -1.06
N TRP A 146 8.87 23.41 -2.14
CA TRP A 146 10.04 24.26 -2.32
C TRP A 146 9.89 25.61 -1.58
N GLU A 147 11.01 26.12 -1.06
CA GLU A 147 11.09 27.39 -0.33
C GLU A 147 10.92 28.60 -1.25
N ARG A 148 11.21 28.44 -2.53
CA ARG A 148 11.07 29.48 -3.55
C ARG A 148 10.71 28.86 -4.91
N PRO A 149 9.93 29.56 -5.72
CA PRO A 149 9.64 29.12 -7.08
C PRO A 149 10.92 29.04 -7.92
N PRO A 150 11.00 28.13 -8.90
CA PRO A 150 12.11 28.06 -9.84
C PRO A 150 12.11 29.29 -10.78
N SER A 151 13.29 29.63 -11.32
CA SER A 151 13.40 30.68 -12.34
C SER A 151 14.41 30.25 -13.40
N PRO A 152 14.03 30.27 -14.71
CA PRO A 152 12.69 30.55 -15.24
C PRO A 152 11.66 29.47 -14.90
N ALA A 153 10.38 29.83 -14.94
CA ALA A 153 9.28 28.92 -14.64
C ALA A 153 8.15 29.02 -15.67
N VAL A 154 7.47 27.89 -15.90
CA VAL A 154 6.21 27.79 -16.64
C VAL A 154 5.18 27.12 -15.72
N GLU A 155 4.05 27.75 -15.49
CA GLU A 155 3.01 27.25 -14.56
C GLU A 155 3.59 26.86 -13.16
N GLY A 156 4.52 27.66 -12.65
CA GLY A 156 5.18 27.39 -11.35
C GLY A 156 6.24 26.28 -11.37
N ASN A 157 6.46 25.62 -12.50
CA ASN A 157 7.43 24.54 -12.66
C ASN A 157 8.68 24.99 -13.42
N PRO A 158 9.86 24.37 -13.17
CA PRO A 158 11.10 24.73 -13.84
C PRO A 158 11.05 24.44 -15.33
N VAL A 159 12.02 24.99 -16.07
CA VAL A 159 12.37 24.55 -17.44
C VAL A 159 13.68 23.77 -17.41
N HIS A 160 13.88 22.87 -18.37
CA HIS A 160 14.98 21.89 -18.33
C HIS A 160 16.39 22.49 -18.55
N ALA A 161 16.51 23.79 -18.87
CA ALA A 161 17.80 24.39 -19.31
C ALA A 161 18.93 24.18 -18.27
N SER A 162 18.68 24.49 -16.98
CA SER A 162 19.67 24.31 -15.91
C SER A 162 20.04 22.84 -15.70
N LEU A 163 19.07 21.94 -15.75
CA LEU A 163 19.26 20.50 -15.64
C LEU A 163 20.08 19.97 -16.83
N SER A 164 19.75 20.42 -18.05
CA SER A 164 20.45 20.02 -19.28
C SER A 164 21.87 20.51 -19.32
N ALA A 165 22.16 21.68 -18.75
CA ALA A 165 23.52 22.24 -18.69
C ALA A 165 24.46 21.37 -17.84
N VAL A 166 23.98 20.77 -16.75
CA VAL A 166 24.80 19.91 -15.87
C VAL A 166 24.84 18.44 -16.32
N SER A 167 23.99 18.04 -17.28
CA SER A 167 23.85 16.66 -17.75
C SER A 167 23.74 16.57 -19.30
N PRO A 168 24.66 17.19 -20.07
CA PRO A 168 24.51 17.30 -21.53
C PRO A 168 24.54 15.94 -22.25
N ASP A 169 25.30 14.99 -21.73
CA ASP A 169 25.49 13.66 -22.30
C ASP A 169 24.70 12.56 -21.62
N ASN A 170 24.21 12.80 -20.39
CA ASN A 170 23.45 11.83 -19.61
C ASN A 170 21.95 12.16 -19.67
N PRO A 171 21.11 11.27 -20.16
CA PRO A 171 19.66 11.46 -20.07
C PRO A 171 19.23 11.43 -18.61
N VAL A 172 18.33 12.34 -18.23
CA VAL A 172 17.84 12.49 -16.85
C VAL A 172 16.34 12.33 -16.84
N VAL A 173 15.84 11.52 -15.91
CA VAL A 173 14.42 11.32 -15.60
C VAL A 173 14.22 11.50 -14.10
N LEU A 174 13.44 12.48 -13.72
CA LEU A 174 13.14 12.78 -12.32
C LEU A 174 11.64 12.62 -12.09
N SER A 175 11.25 11.56 -11.38
CA SER A 175 9.84 11.29 -11.06
C SER A 175 9.36 12.21 -9.95
N HIS A 176 8.19 12.82 -10.15
CA HIS A 176 7.51 13.60 -9.14
C HIS A 176 7.05 12.72 -7.98
N ALA A 177 7.03 13.25 -6.76
CA ALA A 177 6.62 12.52 -5.57
C ALA A 177 5.25 11.84 -5.69
N SER A 178 4.29 12.46 -6.39
CA SER A 178 2.97 11.88 -6.60
C SER A 178 2.92 10.71 -7.59
N GLY A 179 4.01 10.46 -8.37
CA GLY A 179 3.98 9.48 -9.47
C GLY A 179 3.18 9.92 -10.70
N HIS A 180 2.63 11.15 -10.73
CA HIS A 180 1.77 11.66 -11.80
C HIS A 180 2.46 12.66 -12.73
N ALA A 181 3.75 12.90 -12.56
CA ALA A 181 4.55 13.74 -13.45
C ALA A 181 6.01 13.28 -13.46
N THR A 182 6.70 13.59 -14.56
CA THR A 182 8.13 13.33 -14.73
C THR A 182 8.79 14.56 -15.30
N PHE A 183 9.97 14.91 -14.79
CA PHE A 183 10.77 15.98 -15.32
C PHE A 183 12.00 15.41 -16.03
N VAL A 184 12.27 15.85 -17.25
CA VAL A 184 13.35 15.31 -18.10
C VAL A 184 14.24 16.40 -18.67
N ASN A 185 15.51 16.07 -18.92
CA ASN A 185 16.44 16.98 -19.58
C ASN A 185 16.38 16.87 -21.11
N ALA A 186 17.12 17.73 -21.81
CA ALA A 186 17.18 17.74 -23.28
C ALA A 186 17.69 16.40 -23.88
N ALA A 187 18.60 15.70 -23.20
CA ALA A 187 19.10 14.40 -23.66
C ALA A 187 18.00 13.33 -23.63
N ALA A 188 17.20 13.30 -22.56
CA ALA A 188 16.07 12.38 -22.44
C ALA A 188 14.96 12.72 -23.44
N LEU A 189 14.61 14.00 -23.64
CA LEU A 189 13.65 14.44 -24.66
C LEU A 189 14.06 13.94 -26.07
N ARG A 190 15.35 14.10 -26.43
CA ARG A 190 15.86 13.61 -27.72
C ARG A 190 15.73 12.09 -27.87
N LEU A 191 16.11 11.32 -26.83
CA LEU A 191 16.02 9.86 -26.86
C LEU A 191 14.59 9.34 -26.91
N ALA A 192 13.66 10.07 -26.30
CA ALA A 192 12.23 9.76 -26.34
C ALA A 192 11.56 10.23 -27.65
N GLY A 193 12.27 10.99 -28.51
CA GLY A 193 11.70 11.57 -29.73
C GLY A 193 10.70 12.70 -29.49
N ILE A 194 10.75 13.33 -28.32
CA ILE A 194 9.85 14.43 -27.95
C ILE A 194 10.39 15.73 -28.56
N THR A 195 9.57 16.34 -29.40
CA THR A 195 9.86 17.61 -30.10
C THR A 195 8.75 18.63 -29.86
N ASN A 196 8.93 19.84 -30.37
CA ASN A 196 7.89 20.88 -30.33
C ASN A 196 6.61 20.45 -31.09
N ALA A 197 6.72 19.57 -32.08
CA ALA A 197 5.61 19.05 -32.87
C ALA A 197 4.95 17.78 -32.28
N THR A 198 5.52 17.18 -31.25
CA THR A 198 4.95 15.98 -30.63
C THR A 198 3.60 16.33 -30.00
N PRO A 199 2.48 15.67 -30.37
CA PRO A 199 1.19 15.96 -29.76
C PRO A 199 1.12 15.48 -28.32
N ASN A 200 0.24 16.07 -27.52
CA ASN A 200 -0.12 15.54 -26.22
C ASN A 200 -0.79 14.17 -26.39
N PRO A 201 -0.36 13.13 -25.64
CA PRO A 201 -1.07 11.86 -25.66
C PRO A 201 -2.44 11.97 -24.97
N PRO A 202 -3.39 11.08 -25.29
CA PRO A 202 -4.67 11.04 -24.56
C PRO A 202 -4.43 10.87 -23.04
N GLY A 203 -5.07 11.74 -22.24
CA GLY A 203 -4.92 11.74 -20.78
C GLY A 203 -3.55 12.22 -20.28
N GLY A 204 -2.78 12.97 -21.08
CA GLY A 204 -1.48 13.51 -20.66
C GLY A 204 -1.11 14.82 -21.34
N GLU A 205 -0.14 15.52 -20.76
CA GLU A 205 0.30 16.84 -21.21
C GLU A 205 1.83 16.95 -21.25
N ILE A 206 2.37 17.36 -22.40
CA ILE A 206 3.73 17.86 -22.52
C ILE A 206 3.67 19.36 -22.24
N VAL A 207 4.16 19.79 -21.08
CA VAL A 207 4.14 21.22 -20.72
C VAL A 207 5.10 21.99 -21.62
N ARG A 208 4.59 23.11 -22.19
CA ARG A 208 5.31 23.92 -23.17
C ARG A 208 5.39 25.37 -22.72
N ASP A 209 6.46 26.02 -23.10
CA ASP A 209 6.61 27.47 -22.92
C ASP A 209 5.82 28.26 -23.97
N ALA A 210 5.88 29.58 -23.89
CA ALA A 210 5.20 30.47 -24.81
C ALA A 210 5.67 30.37 -26.29
N SER A 211 6.86 29.79 -26.53
CA SER A 211 7.37 29.52 -27.87
C SER A 211 6.90 28.16 -28.43
N GLY A 212 6.23 27.35 -27.63
CA GLY A 212 5.83 25.98 -27.93
C GLY A 212 6.91 24.94 -27.66
N ALA A 213 8.05 25.32 -27.06
CA ALA A 213 9.09 24.40 -26.71
C ALA A 213 8.73 23.58 -25.46
N ALA A 214 9.05 22.28 -25.47
CA ALA A 214 8.84 21.41 -24.31
C ALA A 214 9.71 21.87 -23.14
N THR A 215 9.09 22.12 -21.97
CA THR A 215 9.82 22.58 -20.77
C THR A 215 10.61 21.49 -20.08
N GLY A 216 10.35 20.22 -20.40
CA GLY A 216 10.87 19.04 -19.71
C GLY A 216 9.85 18.42 -18.74
N LEU A 217 8.76 19.09 -18.41
CA LEU A 217 7.71 18.53 -17.58
C LEU A 217 6.68 17.76 -18.42
N LEU A 218 6.48 16.50 -18.04
CA LEU A 218 5.53 15.55 -18.65
C LEU A 218 4.52 15.14 -17.58
N ARG A 219 3.24 15.42 -17.79
CA ARG A 219 2.16 15.13 -16.83
C ARG A 219 1.35 13.93 -17.29
N GLU A 220 0.89 13.16 -16.30
CA GLU A 220 0.00 12.01 -16.43
C GLU A 220 0.51 11.02 -17.51
N SER A 221 -0.31 10.63 -18.49
CA SER A 221 0.13 9.67 -19.51
C SER A 221 1.30 10.16 -20.37
N ALA A 222 1.60 11.47 -20.41
CA ALA A 222 2.77 11.97 -21.13
C ALA A 222 4.11 11.52 -20.51
N GLN A 223 4.16 11.21 -19.21
CA GLN A 223 5.36 10.66 -18.57
C GLN A 223 5.82 9.35 -19.23
N HIS A 224 4.89 8.56 -19.78
CA HIS A 224 5.18 7.31 -20.46
C HIS A 224 5.83 7.48 -21.85
N LEU A 225 5.95 8.70 -22.36
CA LEU A 225 6.68 8.95 -23.62
C LEU A 225 8.18 8.62 -23.50
N THR A 226 8.73 8.55 -22.29
CA THR A 226 10.12 8.13 -22.04
C THR A 226 10.28 6.62 -21.91
N ASP A 227 9.22 5.86 -21.66
CA ASP A 227 9.25 4.42 -21.40
C ASP A 227 9.92 3.61 -22.54
N PRO A 228 9.67 3.89 -23.85
CA PRO A 228 10.35 3.17 -24.92
C PRO A 228 11.88 3.36 -24.91
N ALA A 229 12.37 4.52 -24.47
CA ALA A 229 13.81 4.79 -24.38
C ALA A 229 14.43 4.05 -23.18
N LEU A 230 13.76 4.06 -22.03
CA LEU A 230 14.17 3.30 -20.85
C LEU A 230 14.09 1.79 -21.09
N ALA A 231 13.03 1.32 -21.75
CA ALA A 231 12.86 -0.10 -22.09
C ALA A 231 14.00 -0.65 -22.97
N ARG A 232 14.61 0.18 -23.83
CA ARG A 232 15.80 -0.24 -24.60
C ARG A 232 16.99 -0.56 -23.70
N VAL A 233 17.18 0.21 -22.63
CA VAL A 233 18.25 -0.05 -21.64
C VAL A 233 17.99 -1.37 -20.93
N GLU A 234 16.74 -1.57 -20.48
CA GLU A 234 16.34 -2.80 -19.79
C GLU A 234 16.42 -4.02 -20.73
N ALA A 235 16.03 -3.86 -22.00
CA ALA A 235 16.13 -4.91 -23.01
C ALA A 235 17.59 -5.32 -23.32
N ALA A 236 18.55 -4.41 -23.17
CA ALA A 236 19.97 -4.70 -23.34
C ALA A 236 20.54 -5.59 -22.21
N ARG A 237 19.90 -5.65 -21.06
CA ARG A 237 20.28 -6.56 -19.97
C ARG A 237 20.01 -8.00 -20.36
N SER A 238 20.91 -8.91 -20.01
CA SER A 238 20.67 -10.35 -20.12
C SER A 238 19.50 -10.78 -19.19
N ARG A 239 18.93 -11.95 -19.43
CA ARG A 239 17.89 -12.51 -18.56
C ARG A 239 18.38 -12.65 -17.11
N ALA A 240 19.64 -13.06 -16.90
CA ALA A 240 20.22 -13.22 -15.57
C ALA A 240 20.33 -11.87 -14.84
N GLU A 241 20.78 -10.81 -15.55
CA GLU A 241 20.88 -9.47 -14.98
C GLU A 241 19.51 -8.90 -14.62
N ARG A 242 18.49 -9.04 -15.48
CA ARG A 242 17.11 -8.62 -15.15
C ARG A 242 16.58 -9.35 -13.91
N GLN A 243 16.84 -10.65 -13.81
CA GLN A 243 16.40 -11.43 -12.65
C GLN A 243 17.13 -11.04 -11.37
N ALA A 244 18.46 -10.80 -11.44
CA ALA A 244 19.25 -10.32 -10.32
C ALA A 244 18.80 -8.93 -9.88
N HIS A 245 18.52 -8.04 -10.81
CA HIS A 245 18.01 -6.69 -10.53
C HIS A 245 16.64 -6.75 -9.82
N ALA A 246 15.69 -7.50 -10.37
CA ALA A 246 14.37 -7.65 -9.74
C ALA A 246 14.46 -8.22 -8.31
N ARG A 247 15.33 -9.22 -8.07
CA ARG A 247 15.60 -9.75 -6.73
C ARG A 247 16.19 -8.69 -5.80
N ARG A 248 17.10 -7.86 -6.31
CA ARG A 248 17.70 -6.77 -5.53
C ARG A 248 16.64 -5.73 -5.12
N LEU A 249 15.73 -5.37 -6.02
CA LEU A 249 14.62 -4.46 -5.70
C LEU A 249 13.72 -5.03 -4.59
N VAL A 250 13.35 -6.32 -4.68
CA VAL A 250 12.56 -7.00 -3.64
C VAL A 250 13.25 -6.98 -2.28
N GLU A 251 14.57 -7.21 -2.26
CA GLU A 251 15.38 -7.18 -1.04
C GLU A 251 15.41 -5.78 -0.41
N LEU A 252 15.70 -4.75 -1.22
CA LEU A 252 15.77 -3.36 -0.75
C LEU A 252 14.43 -2.87 -0.21
N ALA A 253 13.33 -3.13 -0.91
CA ALA A 253 11.99 -2.83 -0.45
C ALA A 253 11.68 -3.52 0.88
N GLY A 254 12.03 -4.81 0.99
CA GLY A 254 11.81 -5.59 2.20
C GLY A 254 12.63 -5.10 3.38
N GLN A 255 13.90 -4.76 3.19
CA GLN A 255 14.76 -4.21 4.25
C GLN A 255 14.19 -2.88 4.79
N ASP A 256 13.76 -1.99 3.90
CA ASP A 256 13.18 -0.71 4.30
C ASP A 256 11.84 -0.91 5.04
N ALA A 257 10.94 -1.71 4.50
CA ALA A 257 9.65 -2.04 5.12
C ALA A 257 9.81 -2.66 6.53
N LEU A 258 10.70 -3.65 6.66
CA LEU A 258 10.97 -4.33 7.94
C LEU A 258 11.55 -3.37 8.99
N SER A 259 12.43 -2.43 8.59
CA SER A 259 13.02 -1.44 9.50
C SER A 259 11.98 -0.49 10.11
N LYS A 260 10.78 -0.44 9.52
CA LYS A 260 9.66 0.43 9.90
C LYS A 260 8.47 -0.34 10.47
N GLY A 261 8.62 -1.66 10.69
CA GLY A 261 7.58 -2.48 11.31
C GLY A 261 6.52 -3.01 10.34
N ILE A 262 6.72 -2.88 9.03
CA ILE A 262 5.84 -3.46 8.03
C ILE A 262 6.13 -4.96 7.90
N THR A 263 5.12 -5.80 8.08
CA THR A 263 5.22 -7.26 7.99
C THR A 263 4.47 -7.83 6.79
N SER A 264 3.51 -7.06 6.27
CA SER A 264 2.73 -7.39 5.09
C SER A 264 2.53 -6.13 4.24
N PHE A 265 2.41 -6.30 2.91
CA PHE A 265 2.37 -5.19 1.97
C PHE A 265 1.36 -5.46 0.85
N HIS A 266 0.42 -4.55 0.64
CA HIS A 266 -0.48 -4.56 -0.50
C HIS A 266 0.18 -3.82 -1.66
N ASP A 267 0.68 -4.58 -2.62
CA ASP A 267 1.26 -4.02 -3.85
C ASP A 267 0.14 -3.57 -4.79
N ALA A 268 0.04 -2.26 -4.95
CA ALA A 268 -1.04 -1.58 -5.69
C ALA A 268 -0.88 -1.68 -7.21
N GLY A 269 -0.28 -2.74 -7.64
CA GLY A 269 -0.37 -3.22 -8.99
C GLY A 269 0.96 -3.42 -9.70
N THR A 270 1.11 -4.64 -10.22
CA THR A 270 2.27 -5.06 -10.99
C THR A 270 1.88 -6.05 -12.10
N SER A 271 2.81 -6.26 -13.05
CA SER A 271 2.62 -7.17 -14.20
C SER A 271 2.71 -8.65 -13.81
N PHE A 272 2.20 -9.53 -14.66
CA PHE A 272 2.39 -10.97 -14.51
C PHE A 272 3.86 -11.38 -14.46
N ALA A 273 4.73 -10.70 -15.20
CA ALA A 273 6.17 -10.97 -15.18
C ALA A 273 6.79 -10.71 -13.79
N THR A 274 6.40 -9.63 -13.13
CA THR A 274 6.85 -9.33 -11.75
C THR A 274 6.22 -10.30 -10.75
N ILE A 275 4.97 -10.69 -10.95
CA ILE A 275 4.32 -11.72 -10.11
C ILE A 275 5.08 -13.06 -10.19
N ASP A 276 5.62 -13.43 -11.35
CA ASP A 276 6.47 -14.62 -11.49
C ASP A 276 7.74 -14.53 -10.63
N VAL A 277 8.36 -13.34 -10.52
CA VAL A 277 9.50 -13.10 -9.61
C VAL A 277 9.07 -13.30 -8.15
N PHE A 278 7.95 -12.69 -7.74
CA PHE A 278 7.43 -12.86 -6.38
C PHE A 278 7.10 -14.31 -6.08
N LYS A 279 6.48 -15.01 -7.03
CA LYS A 279 6.14 -16.44 -6.90
C LYS A 279 7.38 -17.31 -6.73
N GLN A 280 8.43 -17.05 -7.51
CA GLN A 280 9.70 -17.75 -7.36
C GLN A 280 10.30 -17.51 -5.98
N LEU A 281 10.39 -16.24 -5.53
CA LEU A 281 10.95 -15.89 -4.22
C LEU A 281 10.12 -16.45 -3.06
N ALA A 282 8.79 -16.46 -3.19
CA ALA A 282 7.90 -17.08 -2.21
C ALA A 282 8.13 -18.60 -2.11
N GLY A 283 8.30 -19.29 -3.25
CA GLY A 283 8.62 -20.72 -3.29
C GLY A 283 10.01 -21.04 -2.69
N GLU A 284 10.96 -20.12 -2.82
CA GLU A 284 12.29 -20.22 -2.22
C GLU A 284 12.31 -19.81 -0.72
N GLY A 285 11.22 -19.30 -0.15
CA GLY A 285 11.16 -18.76 1.21
C GLY A 285 11.97 -17.46 1.39
N LYS A 286 12.15 -16.69 0.32
CA LYS A 286 13.00 -15.49 0.26
C LYS A 286 12.24 -14.16 0.19
N LEU A 287 10.89 -14.17 0.22
CA LEU A 287 10.15 -12.92 0.40
C LEU A 287 10.38 -12.39 1.82
N PRO A 288 10.80 -11.12 1.96
CA PRO A 288 11.07 -10.53 3.27
C PRO A 288 9.80 -10.30 4.10
N VAL A 289 8.73 -9.87 3.43
CA VAL A 289 7.39 -9.57 3.97
C VAL A 289 6.33 -10.32 3.18
N ARG A 290 5.11 -10.41 3.73
CA ARG A 290 3.98 -10.99 3.00
C ARG A 290 3.45 -10.00 1.97
N LEU A 291 3.14 -10.47 0.76
CA LEU A 291 2.64 -9.65 -0.35
C LEU A 291 1.20 -10.02 -0.69
N TYR A 292 0.34 -9.01 -0.74
CA TYR A 292 -0.95 -9.06 -1.41
C TYR A 292 -0.85 -8.24 -2.69
N VAL A 293 -0.94 -8.90 -3.85
CA VAL A 293 -0.57 -8.31 -5.14
C VAL A 293 -1.81 -8.11 -6.01
N MET A 294 -1.91 -6.93 -6.61
CA MET A 294 -2.92 -6.55 -7.58
C MET A 294 -2.32 -6.61 -8.99
N VAL A 295 -3.02 -7.23 -9.93
CA VAL A 295 -2.60 -7.29 -11.33
C VAL A 295 -2.80 -5.91 -11.98
N ARG A 296 -1.77 -5.34 -12.60
CA ARG A 296 -1.80 -4.06 -13.31
C ARG A 296 -0.94 -4.10 -14.56
N GLY A 297 -1.24 -3.19 -15.53
CA GLY A 297 -0.41 -3.02 -16.75
C GLY A 297 -0.58 -4.10 -17.79
N GLU A 298 -1.60 -4.95 -17.65
CA GLU A 298 -1.90 -6.03 -18.59
C GLU A 298 -3.08 -5.67 -19.49
N SER A 299 -3.05 -6.12 -20.76
CA SER A 299 -4.18 -5.94 -21.66
C SER A 299 -5.38 -6.81 -21.22
N MET A 300 -6.59 -6.40 -21.61
CA MET A 300 -7.81 -7.16 -21.31
C MET A 300 -7.72 -8.62 -21.79
N ALA A 301 -7.19 -8.85 -22.99
CA ALA A 301 -7.05 -10.19 -23.54
C ALA A 301 -6.05 -11.04 -22.74
N ARG A 302 -4.93 -10.45 -22.28
CA ARG A 302 -3.97 -11.15 -21.41
C ARG A 302 -4.56 -11.44 -20.03
N MET A 303 -5.28 -10.48 -19.45
CA MET A 303 -5.96 -10.73 -18.17
C MET A 303 -6.98 -11.87 -18.32
N ASP A 304 -7.86 -11.82 -19.32
CA ASP A 304 -8.88 -12.86 -19.54
C ASP A 304 -8.26 -14.27 -19.70
N SER A 305 -7.11 -14.38 -20.36
CA SER A 305 -6.45 -15.66 -20.58
C SER A 305 -5.60 -16.16 -19.40
N LEU A 306 -5.16 -15.28 -18.49
CA LEU A 306 -4.13 -15.63 -17.49
C LEU A 306 -4.58 -15.51 -16.04
N LEU A 307 -5.63 -14.74 -15.72
CA LEU A 307 -6.03 -14.48 -14.33
C LEU A 307 -6.22 -15.75 -13.51
N ASP A 308 -6.87 -16.80 -14.07
CA ASP A 308 -7.07 -18.06 -13.35
C ASP A 308 -5.76 -18.75 -12.99
N ARG A 309 -4.75 -18.65 -13.85
CA ARG A 309 -3.41 -19.23 -13.62
C ARG A 309 -2.65 -18.48 -12.51
N TYR A 310 -2.86 -17.16 -12.40
CA TYR A 310 -2.16 -16.33 -11.44
C TYR A 310 -2.91 -16.16 -10.12
N ARG A 311 -4.20 -16.57 -10.07
CA ARG A 311 -4.97 -16.49 -8.83
C ARG A 311 -4.42 -17.43 -7.79
N MET A 312 -3.95 -16.89 -6.67
CA MET A 312 -3.42 -17.67 -5.57
C MET A 312 -3.67 -16.97 -4.22
N SER A 313 -3.80 -17.76 -3.16
CA SER A 313 -3.95 -17.26 -1.79
C SER A 313 -2.99 -17.99 -0.88
N GLY A 314 -2.09 -17.25 -0.23
CA GLY A 314 -1.15 -17.78 0.75
C GLY A 314 -0.08 -18.72 0.17
N TYR A 315 0.29 -18.58 -1.11
CA TYR A 315 1.39 -19.35 -1.70
C TYR A 315 2.71 -19.08 -0.95
N GLY A 316 3.60 -20.09 -0.88
CA GLY A 316 4.87 -19.96 -0.19
C GLY A 316 4.71 -19.72 1.32
N ASN A 317 3.93 -20.54 1.99
CA ASN A 317 3.65 -20.45 3.43
C ASN A 317 3.02 -19.12 3.86
N GLY A 318 2.06 -18.64 3.07
CA GLY A 318 1.32 -17.41 3.37
C GLY A 318 2.05 -16.12 2.96
N TYR A 319 3.12 -16.21 2.18
CA TYR A 319 3.89 -15.02 1.78
C TYR A 319 3.38 -14.34 0.51
N LEU A 320 2.60 -15.02 -0.35
CA LEU A 320 2.11 -14.42 -1.59
C LEU A 320 0.62 -14.72 -1.82
N THR A 321 -0.14 -13.67 -1.99
CA THR A 321 -1.55 -13.71 -2.44
C THR A 321 -1.70 -12.80 -3.67
N VAL A 322 -2.28 -13.32 -4.75
CA VAL A 322 -2.62 -12.58 -5.96
C VAL A 322 -4.11 -12.74 -6.18
N ARG A 323 -4.89 -11.69 -5.89
CA ARG A 323 -6.36 -11.79 -5.88
C ARG A 323 -7.08 -10.50 -6.25
N ALA A 324 -6.37 -9.46 -6.69
CA ALA A 324 -6.97 -8.20 -7.10
C ALA A 324 -6.48 -7.75 -8.47
N ILE A 325 -7.28 -6.89 -9.11
CA ILE A 325 -6.95 -6.15 -10.33
C ILE A 325 -6.93 -4.68 -9.95
N LYS A 326 -5.85 -3.94 -10.27
CA LYS A 326 -5.73 -2.50 -10.07
C LYS A 326 -6.10 -1.76 -11.35
N ARG A 327 -6.96 -0.75 -11.20
CA ARG A 327 -7.29 0.24 -12.23
C ARG A 327 -7.08 1.66 -11.71
N GLN A 328 -7.11 2.61 -12.61
CA GLN A 328 -6.89 4.02 -12.29
C GLN A 328 -7.79 4.88 -13.19
N ILE A 329 -8.78 5.58 -12.57
CA ILE A 329 -9.77 6.33 -13.33
C ILE A 329 -9.37 7.80 -13.53
N ASP A 330 -8.60 8.37 -12.58
CA ASP A 330 -8.14 9.78 -12.64
C ASP A 330 -6.70 9.95 -12.15
N GLY A 331 -6.22 11.20 -12.17
CA GLY A 331 -4.90 11.59 -11.70
C GLY A 331 -4.90 12.18 -10.30
N ALA A 332 -3.76 12.80 -9.89
CA ALA A 332 -3.59 13.39 -8.58
C ALA A 332 -4.12 14.83 -8.51
N LEU A 333 -4.54 15.27 -7.30
CA LEU A 333 -5.03 16.63 -7.07
C LEU A 333 -3.93 17.68 -7.31
N GLY A 334 -2.71 17.43 -6.81
CA GLY A 334 -1.58 18.38 -6.88
C GLY A 334 -1.15 18.71 -8.32
N SER A 335 -1.28 17.76 -9.25
CA SER A 335 -1.00 17.94 -10.68
C SER A 335 -2.21 18.44 -11.49
N ASN A 336 -3.34 18.78 -10.86
CA ASN A 336 -4.63 19.10 -11.48
C ASN A 336 -5.20 17.95 -12.34
N GLY A 337 -4.84 16.71 -12.03
CA GLY A 337 -5.29 15.50 -12.71
C GLY A 337 -6.51 14.83 -12.07
N ALA A 338 -6.80 15.08 -10.79
CA ALA A 338 -7.96 14.52 -10.12
C ALA A 338 -9.26 14.99 -10.79
N TRP A 339 -10.16 14.04 -11.09
CA TRP A 339 -11.39 14.32 -11.84
C TRP A 339 -12.49 14.78 -10.89
N LEU A 340 -12.86 16.06 -11.02
CA LEU A 340 -13.72 16.77 -10.10
C LEU A 340 -15.13 17.03 -10.69
N LEU A 341 -16.13 17.16 -9.81
CA LEU A 341 -17.49 17.60 -10.16
C LEU A 341 -17.53 19.08 -10.53
N GLU A 342 -16.75 19.89 -9.82
CA GLU A 342 -16.61 21.32 -10.06
C GLU A 342 -15.16 21.64 -10.45
N PRO A 343 -14.91 22.74 -11.21
CA PRO A 343 -13.56 23.13 -11.59
C PRO A 343 -12.62 23.33 -10.40
N TYR A 344 -11.33 23.20 -10.67
CA TYR A 344 -10.28 23.61 -9.75
C TYR A 344 -10.37 25.10 -9.42
N ALA A 345 -10.14 25.47 -8.17
CA ALA A 345 -10.16 26.87 -7.76
C ALA A 345 -8.99 27.67 -8.35
N ASP A 346 -7.81 27.05 -8.45
CA ASP A 346 -6.61 27.64 -9.07
C ASP A 346 -6.56 27.46 -10.59
N LEU A 347 -7.41 26.62 -11.18
CA LEU A 347 -7.49 26.38 -12.62
C LEU A 347 -8.94 26.25 -13.09
N PRO A 348 -9.73 27.37 -13.13
CA PRO A 348 -11.18 27.34 -13.35
C PRO A 348 -11.63 26.79 -14.72
N ARG A 349 -10.69 26.59 -15.65
CA ARG A 349 -10.97 25.99 -16.98
C ARG A 349 -10.91 24.45 -16.97
N SER A 350 -10.53 23.83 -15.86
CA SER A 350 -10.30 22.39 -15.76
C SER A 350 -11.08 21.75 -14.62
N THR A 351 -11.63 20.58 -14.87
CA THR A 351 -12.18 19.65 -13.87
C THR A 351 -11.30 18.41 -13.71
N GLY A 352 -10.05 18.45 -14.16
CA GLY A 352 -9.13 17.30 -14.13
C GLY A 352 -9.28 16.38 -15.33
N LEU A 353 -8.78 15.15 -15.20
CA LEU A 353 -8.62 14.20 -16.31
C LEU A 353 -9.25 12.84 -15.96
N ALA A 354 -10.12 12.35 -16.85
CA ALA A 354 -10.51 10.93 -16.85
C ALA A 354 -9.42 10.13 -17.59
N LEU A 355 -8.60 9.39 -16.86
CA LEU A 355 -7.53 8.55 -17.44
C LEU A 355 -8.09 7.25 -18.02
N GLU A 356 -9.16 6.74 -17.43
CA GLU A 356 -9.91 5.59 -17.93
C GLU A 356 -11.40 5.92 -18.01
N GLN A 357 -12.03 5.53 -19.12
CA GLN A 357 -13.47 5.73 -19.29
C GLN A 357 -14.28 4.76 -18.40
N PRO A 358 -15.39 5.19 -17.79
CA PRO A 358 -16.25 4.32 -16.99
C PRO A 358 -16.70 3.05 -17.72
N SER A 359 -16.90 3.11 -19.04
CA SER A 359 -17.26 1.94 -19.87
C SER A 359 -16.14 0.89 -19.95
N SER A 360 -14.86 1.32 -19.97
CA SER A 360 -13.71 0.41 -19.88
C SER A 360 -13.63 -0.21 -18.50
N LEU A 361 -13.79 0.58 -17.44
CA LEU A 361 -13.82 0.05 -16.07
C LEU A 361 -14.96 -0.95 -15.85
N GLN A 362 -16.12 -0.75 -16.50
CA GLN A 362 -17.24 -1.68 -16.46
C GLN A 362 -16.87 -3.06 -17.07
N GLN A 363 -16.07 -3.08 -18.15
CA GLN A 363 -15.57 -4.32 -18.73
C GLN A 363 -14.60 -5.04 -17.78
N VAL A 364 -13.72 -4.29 -17.09
CA VAL A 364 -12.83 -4.85 -16.07
C VAL A 364 -13.60 -5.38 -14.87
N ALA A 365 -14.68 -4.70 -14.45
CA ALA A 365 -15.57 -5.17 -13.39
C ALA A 365 -16.20 -6.52 -13.72
N ALA A 366 -16.70 -6.70 -14.95
CA ALA A 366 -17.21 -7.98 -15.42
C ALA A 366 -16.13 -9.07 -15.47
N LEU A 367 -14.91 -8.71 -15.89
CA LEU A 367 -13.76 -9.62 -15.90
C LEU A 367 -13.39 -10.05 -14.47
N ALA A 368 -13.32 -9.12 -13.53
CA ALA A 368 -13.01 -9.38 -12.12
C ALA A 368 -14.03 -10.36 -11.50
N LEU A 369 -15.32 -10.17 -11.75
CA LEU A 369 -16.37 -11.08 -11.29
C LEU A 369 -16.21 -12.49 -11.88
N ARG A 370 -15.96 -12.59 -13.18
CA ARG A 370 -15.82 -13.88 -13.89
C ARG A 370 -14.68 -14.72 -13.33
N HIS A 371 -13.54 -14.08 -13.01
CA HIS A 371 -12.34 -14.76 -12.50
C HIS A 371 -12.23 -14.75 -10.96
N GLY A 372 -13.23 -14.21 -10.26
CA GLY A 372 -13.26 -14.15 -8.79
C GLY A 372 -12.16 -13.27 -8.19
N TYR A 373 -11.83 -12.15 -8.84
CA TYR A 373 -10.88 -11.15 -8.38
C TYR A 373 -11.59 -9.98 -7.69
N GLN A 374 -10.92 -9.41 -6.70
CA GLN A 374 -11.26 -8.10 -6.17
C GLN A 374 -10.92 -7.03 -7.21
N LEU A 375 -11.75 -6.00 -7.35
CA LEU A 375 -11.41 -4.82 -8.13
C LEU A 375 -11.00 -3.68 -7.20
N ALA A 376 -9.83 -3.10 -7.46
CA ALA A 376 -9.23 -1.99 -6.72
C ALA A 376 -9.02 -0.83 -7.70
N THR A 377 -9.79 0.25 -7.56
CA THR A 377 -9.75 1.37 -8.50
C THR A 377 -9.28 2.64 -7.81
N HIS A 378 -8.18 3.21 -8.29
CA HIS A 378 -7.72 4.53 -7.89
C HIS A 378 -8.77 5.59 -8.28
N ALA A 379 -9.22 6.37 -7.30
CA ALA A 379 -10.05 7.53 -7.49
C ALA A 379 -9.75 8.59 -6.42
N ILE A 380 -9.22 9.72 -6.85
CA ILE A 380 -8.86 10.86 -5.99
C ILE A 380 -9.97 11.90 -6.00
N GLY A 381 -10.41 12.36 -7.16
CA GLY A 381 -11.45 13.38 -7.29
C GLY A 381 -12.84 12.89 -6.88
N ASP A 382 -13.68 13.81 -6.47
CA ASP A 382 -15.06 13.53 -6.04
C ASP A 382 -15.91 12.98 -7.19
N ARG A 383 -15.72 13.44 -8.44
CA ARG A 383 -16.34 12.85 -9.62
C ARG A 383 -15.80 11.46 -9.90
N ALA A 384 -14.50 11.24 -9.80
CA ALA A 384 -13.89 9.93 -9.99
C ALA A 384 -14.46 8.91 -9.02
N ASN A 385 -14.56 9.25 -7.73
CA ASN A 385 -15.16 8.40 -6.70
C ASN A 385 -16.62 8.04 -7.05
N ARG A 386 -17.42 9.02 -7.49
CA ARG A 386 -18.81 8.82 -7.92
C ARG A 386 -18.91 7.87 -9.10
N GLU A 387 -18.12 8.08 -10.14
CA GLU A 387 -18.14 7.23 -11.35
C GLU A 387 -17.73 5.77 -11.03
N VAL A 388 -16.74 5.58 -10.14
CA VAL A 388 -16.36 4.23 -9.69
C VAL A 388 -17.49 3.57 -8.91
N LEU A 389 -18.14 4.30 -7.99
CA LEU A 389 -19.30 3.77 -7.26
C LEU A 389 -20.45 3.41 -8.21
N ASP A 390 -20.70 4.20 -9.27
CA ASP A 390 -21.70 3.92 -10.29
C ASP A 390 -21.38 2.65 -11.07
N VAL A 391 -20.11 2.47 -11.46
CA VAL A 391 -19.64 1.25 -12.13
C VAL A 391 -19.78 0.04 -11.21
N TYR A 392 -19.38 0.15 -9.95
CA TYR A 392 -19.48 -0.93 -8.98
C TYR A 392 -20.94 -1.31 -8.70
N GLU A 393 -21.81 -0.33 -8.52
CA GLU A 393 -23.24 -0.55 -8.28
C GLU A 393 -23.90 -1.29 -9.44
N ARG A 394 -23.66 -0.84 -10.69
CA ARG A 394 -24.17 -1.52 -11.89
C ARG A 394 -23.55 -2.89 -12.11
N GLY A 395 -22.21 -2.99 -11.99
CA GLY A 395 -21.47 -4.23 -12.24
C GLY A 395 -21.81 -5.35 -11.28
N THR A 396 -22.17 -5.03 -10.03
CA THR A 396 -22.50 -6.00 -8.99
C THR A 396 -24.00 -6.14 -8.73
N ALA A 397 -24.86 -5.62 -9.60
CA ALA A 397 -26.31 -5.60 -9.40
C ALA A 397 -26.92 -7.00 -9.15
N SER A 398 -26.38 -8.04 -9.78
CA SER A 398 -26.80 -9.44 -9.62
C SER A 398 -26.10 -10.20 -8.48
N VAL A 399 -25.14 -9.56 -7.78
CA VAL A 399 -24.39 -10.21 -6.70
C VAL A 399 -25.16 -10.08 -5.39
N ALA A 400 -25.51 -11.21 -4.78
CA ALA A 400 -26.30 -11.26 -3.56
C ALA A 400 -25.57 -10.64 -2.36
N ASP A 401 -24.29 -10.95 -2.18
CA ASP A 401 -23.43 -10.39 -1.14
C ASP A 401 -22.28 -9.60 -1.78
N ARG A 402 -22.56 -8.33 -2.04
CA ARG A 402 -21.56 -7.38 -2.61
C ARG A 402 -20.37 -7.16 -1.69
N ALA A 403 -20.62 -7.13 -0.37
CA ALA A 403 -19.58 -6.88 0.62
C ALA A 403 -18.52 -8.00 0.63
N ALA A 404 -18.91 -9.26 0.31
CA ALA A 404 -17.96 -10.37 0.19
C ALA A 404 -16.95 -10.20 -0.95
N LEU A 405 -17.26 -9.39 -1.96
CA LEU A 405 -16.32 -9.05 -3.04
C LEU A 405 -15.15 -8.21 -2.52
N ARG A 406 -15.38 -7.43 -1.47
CA ARG A 406 -14.40 -6.51 -0.85
C ARG A 406 -13.76 -5.58 -1.87
N TRP A 407 -14.52 -5.15 -2.89
CA TRP A 407 -14.01 -4.21 -3.87
C TRP A 407 -13.61 -2.92 -3.20
N ARG A 408 -12.55 -2.27 -3.71
CA ARG A 408 -11.92 -1.14 -3.05
C ARG A 408 -11.89 0.07 -3.97
N ILE A 409 -12.02 1.25 -3.38
CA ILE A 409 -11.57 2.50 -3.98
C ILE A 409 -10.26 2.89 -3.30
N GLU A 410 -9.21 2.98 -4.10
CA GLU A 410 -7.89 3.39 -3.65
C GLU A 410 -7.83 4.91 -3.59
N HIS A 411 -7.26 5.42 -2.55
CA HIS A 411 -7.20 6.82 -2.13
C HIS A 411 -8.53 7.32 -1.56
N ALA A 412 -9.66 7.26 -2.27
CA ALA A 412 -10.95 7.79 -1.80
C ALA A 412 -10.77 9.17 -1.14
N GLN A 413 -9.97 10.03 -1.78
CA GLN A 413 -9.33 11.19 -1.15
C GLN A 413 -10.29 12.36 -0.99
N HIS A 414 -11.06 12.66 -2.05
CA HIS A 414 -12.10 13.69 -2.05
C HIS A 414 -13.42 13.02 -2.42
N ILE A 415 -14.40 13.09 -1.52
CA ILE A 415 -15.69 12.40 -1.67
C ILE A 415 -16.80 13.40 -1.44
N ALA A 416 -17.69 13.54 -2.41
CA ALA A 416 -18.91 14.31 -2.21
C ALA A 416 -19.75 13.68 -1.08
N PRO A 417 -20.26 14.45 -0.09
CA PRO A 417 -20.93 13.90 1.10
C PRO A 417 -22.05 12.89 0.81
N PRO A 418 -22.90 13.04 -0.23
CA PRO A 418 -23.93 12.05 -0.55
C PRO A 418 -23.36 10.67 -0.95
N ASP A 419 -22.11 10.59 -1.41
CA ASP A 419 -21.50 9.34 -1.85
C ASP A 419 -20.93 8.51 -0.68
N VAL A 420 -20.72 9.10 0.51
CA VAL A 420 -20.24 8.39 1.72
C VAL A 420 -21.13 7.19 2.05
N GLN A 421 -22.45 7.37 2.06
CA GLN A 421 -23.40 6.29 2.35
C GLN A 421 -23.43 5.21 1.27
N ARG A 422 -22.99 5.54 0.04
CA ARG A 422 -22.90 4.56 -1.05
C ARG A 422 -21.77 3.56 -0.82
N PHE A 423 -20.62 3.99 -0.26
CA PHE A 423 -19.56 3.06 0.13
C PHE A 423 -20.09 1.98 1.07
N ALA A 424 -20.81 2.37 2.12
CA ALA A 424 -21.39 1.43 3.09
C ALA A 424 -22.41 0.49 2.45
N ARG A 425 -23.39 1.05 1.71
CA ARG A 425 -24.45 0.27 1.05
C ARG A 425 -23.91 -0.74 0.04
N LEU A 426 -22.84 -0.41 -0.65
CA LEU A 426 -22.21 -1.28 -1.65
C LEU A 426 -21.15 -2.22 -1.05
N GLY A 427 -20.79 -2.06 0.23
CA GLY A 427 -19.71 -2.81 0.87
C GLY A 427 -18.32 -2.50 0.29
N VAL A 428 -18.14 -1.29 -0.26
CA VAL A 428 -16.87 -0.84 -0.86
C VAL A 428 -15.90 -0.41 0.22
N ILE A 429 -14.67 -0.88 0.17
CA ILE A 429 -13.61 -0.52 1.09
C ILE A 429 -12.99 0.82 0.65
N ALA A 430 -12.81 1.75 1.59
CA ALA A 430 -12.04 2.98 1.37
C ALA A 430 -10.57 2.74 1.77
N SER A 431 -9.69 2.63 0.77
CA SER A 431 -8.27 2.37 0.99
C SER A 431 -7.49 3.68 0.94
N MET A 432 -7.27 4.27 2.12
CA MET A 432 -6.83 5.65 2.27
C MET A 432 -5.39 5.74 2.80
N GLN A 433 -4.83 6.95 2.80
CA GLN A 433 -3.49 7.25 3.26
C GLN A 433 -3.53 8.41 4.26
N GLY A 434 -3.32 8.09 5.55
CA GLY A 434 -3.33 9.10 6.61
C GLY A 434 -2.23 10.15 6.44
N ILE A 435 -1.07 9.77 5.90
CA ILE A 435 0.08 10.66 5.68
C ILE A 435 -0.26 11.83 4.75
N HIS A 436 -1.10 11.62 3.75
CA HIS A 436 -1.50 12.68 2.82
C HIS A 436 -2.24 13.83 3.51
N THR A 437 -2.91 13.59 4.65
CA THR A 437 -3.49 14.70 5.44
C THR A 437 -2.42 15.61 6.05
N ILE A 438 -1.18 15.13 6.18
CA ILE A 438 -0.06 15.92 6.70
C ILE A 438 0.64 16.67 5.56
N SER A 439 0.88 15.98 4.43
CA SER A 439 1.63 16.54 3.30
C SER A 439 0.80 17.47 2.43
N ASP A 440 -0.49 17.18 2.25
CA ASP A 440 -1.34 17.82 1.25
C ASP A 440 -2.21 18.94 1.82
N ALA A 441 -2.60 18.84 3.09
CA ALA A 441 -3.50 19.81 3.73
C ALA A 441 -3.13 21.30 3.49
N PRO A 442 -1.84 21.71 3.47
CA PRO A 442 -1.50 23.10 3.24
C PRO A 442 -1.93 23.66 1.88
N TRP A 443 -2.01 22.81 0.85
CA TRP A 443 -2.29 23.25 -0.53
C TRP A 443 -3.65 22.77 -1.09
N ILE A 444 -4.34 21.83 -0.43
CA ILE A 444 -5.68 21.39 -0.86
C ILE A 444 -6.68 22.57 -0.99
N PRO A 445 -6.73 23.54 -0.04
CA PRO A 445 -7.61 24.70 -0.17
C PRO A 445 -7.31 25.58 -1.39
N VAL A 446 -6.06 25.58 -1.87
CA VAL A 446 -5.68 26.28 -3.10
C VAL A 446 -6.32 25.63 -4.32
N LYS A 447 -6.36 24.28 -4.33
CA LYS A 447 -6.90 23.48 -5.44
C LYS A 447 -8.43 23.44 -5.46
N LEU A 448 -9.06 23.32 -4.30
CA LEU A 448 -10.50 23.08 -4.19
C LEU A 448 -11.30 24.31 -3.72
N GLY A 449 -10.63 25.32 -3.14
CA GLY A 449 -11.27 26.33 -2.30
C GLY A 449 -11.50 25.78 -0.88
N VAL A 450 -11.52 26.65 0.13
CA VAL A 450 -11.56 26.30 1.55
C VAL A 450 -12.77 25.44 1.90
N GLU A 451 -13.97 25.89 1.55
CA GLU A 451 -15.24 25.22 1.90
C GLU A 451 -15.30 23.78 1.37
N ARG A 452 -14.95 23.58 0.09
CA ARG A 452 -14.95 22.25 -0.53
C ARG A 452 -13.85 21.36 0.05
N ALA A 453 -12.67 21.93 0.30
CA ALA A 453 -11.56 21.22 0.94
C ALA A 453 -11.96 20.63 2.30
N GLU A 454 -12.63 21.42 3.16
CA GLU A 454 -13.08 20.99 4.47
C GLU A 454 -14.23 19.98 4.42
N ARG A 455 -15.13 20.11 3.46
CA ARG A 455 -16.33 19.28 3.33
C ARG A 455 -16.07 17.91 2.73
N GLU A 456 -15.04 17.76 1.88
CA GLU A 456 -14.90 16.59 1.01
C GLU A 456 -13.58 15.82 1.19
N SER A 457 -12.57 16.41 1.90
CA SER A 457 -11.23 15.83 1.90
C SER A 457 -10.97 14.92 3.09
N TYR A 458 -10.51 13.68 2.81
CA TYR A 458 -10.09 12.69 3.81
C TYR A 458 -11.15 12.45 4.89
N LEU A 459 -12.32 12.01 4.47
CA LEU A 459 -13.51 11.83 5.31
C LEU A 459 -13.44 10.56 6.18
N PHE A 460 -12.32 10.34 6.91
CA PHE A 460 -12.07 9.12 7.69
C PHE A 460 -13.19 8.83 8.69
N ARG A 461 -13.58 9.85 9.51
CA ARG A 461 -14.63 9.70 10.52
C ARG A 461 -15.99 9.45 9.87
N SER A 462 -16.33 10.22 8.85
CA SER A 462 -17.61 10.08 8.15
C SER A 462 -17.77 8.69 7.53
N LEU A 463 -16.72 8.15 6.91
CA LEU A 463 -16.70 6.79 6.36
C LEU A 463 -16.78 5.74 7.47
N TRP A 464 -16.01 5.91 8.54
CA TRP A 464 -16.01 4.99 9.68
C TRP A 464 -17.38 4.90 10.35
N ASP A 465 -18.00 6.04 10.65
CA ASP A 465 -19.32 6.11 11.28
C ASP A 465 -20.43 5.58 10.37
N ALA A 466 -20.27 5.65 9.05
CA ALA A 466 -21.16 5.01 8.09
C ALA A 466 -20.97 3.46 8.02
N GLY A 467 -20.01 2.89 8.75
CA GLY A 467 -19.72 1.45 8.76
C GLY A 467 -18.84 0.98 7.60
N VAL A 468 -18.20 1.90 6.88
CA VAL A 468 -17.24 1.57 5.80
C VAL A 468 -15.95 1.02 6.41
N VAL A 469 -15.42 -0.03 5.82
CA VAL A 469 -14.07 -0.50 6.15
C VAL A 469 -13.06 0.49 5.60
N VAL A 470 -12.45 1.26 6.50
CA VAL A 470 -11.36 2.19 6.17
C VAL A 470 -10.04 1.47 6.42
N THR A 471 -9.14 1.49 5.45
CA THR A 471 -7.77 0.97 5.58
C THR A 471 -6.76 2.12 5.51
N ASN A 472 -5.51 1.85 5.91
CA ASN A 472 -4.44 2.85 5.89
C ASN A 472 -3.18 2.31 5.21
N GLY A 473 -2.48 3.18 4.50
CA GLY A 473 -1.20 2.93 3.85
C GLY A 473 -0.42 4.22 3.70
N THR A 474 0.65 4.18 2.92
CA THR A 474 1.50 5.35 2.63
C THR A 474 1.53 5.72 1.16
N ASP A 475 1.12 4.80 0.29
CA ASP A 475 1.32 4.89 -1.15
C ASP A 475 2.81 4.98 -1.54
N THR A 476 3.67 4.32 -0.73
CA THR A 476 5.12 4.33 -0.99
C THR A 476 5.43 3.89 -2.43
N PRO A 477 6.33 4.57 -3.15
CA PRO A 477 7.30 5.57 -2.70
C PRO A 477 6.78 7.03 -2.76
N VAL A 478 5.47 7.28 -3.01
CA VAL A 478 4.88 8.64 -2.98
C VAL A 478 5.20 9.33 -1.65
N GLU A 479 4.98 8.60 -0.55
CA GLU A 479 5.48 8.96 0.77
C GLU A 479 6.36 7.83 1.32
N ASP A 480 7.09 8.11 2.39
CA ASP A 480 7.91 7.10 3.07
C ASP A 480 7.02 5.95 3.60
N VAL A 481 7.47 4.71 3.45
CA VAL A 481 6.74 3.50 3.91
C VAL A 481 6.57 3.43 5.43
N ASN A 482 7.03 4.44 6.18
CA ASN A 482 6.88 4.53 7.63
C ASN A 482 5.40 4.68 8.04
N PRO A 483 4.80 3.71 8.75
CA PRO A 483 3.39 3.75 9.14
C PRO A 483 3.09 4.81 10.20
N ILE A 484 4.09 5.27 10.96
CA ILE A 484 3.89 6.16 12.11
C ILE A 484 3.35 7.54 11.70
N PRO A 485 3.91 8.26 10.70
CA PRO A 485 3.29 9.49 10.22
C PRO A 485 1.88 9.30 9.68
N SER A 486 1.62 8.20 8.97
CA SER A 486 0.29 7.92 8.43
C SER A 486 -0.74 7.60 9.54
N PHE A 487 -0.34 6.87 10.59
CA PHE A 487 -1.13 6.70 11.80
C PHE A 487 -1.41 8.06 12.48
N TYR A 488 -0.38 8.90 12.62
CA TYR A 488 -0.50 10.24 13.21
C TYR A 488 -1.46 11.14 12.41
N GLY A 489 -1.40 11.07 11.08
CA GLY A 489 -2.31 11.80 10.20
C GLY A 489 -3.79 11.46 10.42
N MET A 490 -4.11 10.19 10.71
CA MET A 490 -5.48 9.81 11.06
C MET A 490 -5.92 10.28 12.44
N VAL A 491 -5.00 10.33 13.43
CA VAL A 491 -5.29 10.66 14.82
C VAL A 491 -5.27 12.15 15.08
N ALA A 492 -4.20 12.82 14.71
CA ALA A 492 -3.96 14.23 15.08
C ALA A 492 -4.34 15.21 13.97
N ARG A 493 -4.22 14.80 12.70
CA ARG A 493 -4.50 15.65 11.51
C ARG A 493 -3.73 16.98 11.52
N VAL A 494 -2.54 16.98 12.10
CA VAL A 494 -1.65 18.15 12.11
C VAL A 494 -0.82 18.13 10.84
N ALA A 495 -1.02 19.14 10.00
CA ALA A 495 -0.32 19.31 8.74
C ALA A 495 1.15 19.77 8.94
N LYS A 496 1.95 19.73 7.88
CA LYS A 496 3.36 20.18 7.93
C LYS A 496 3.55 21.64 8.37
N ASP A 497 2.55 22.49 8.14
CA ASP A 497 2.51 23.88 8.59
C ASP A 497 2.07 24.04 10.06
N GLY A 498 1.84 22.94 10.76
CA GLY A 498 1.41 22.91 12.16
C GLY A 498 -0.09 23.14 12.38
N LYS A 499 -0.86 23.38 11.34
CA LYS A 499 -2.31 23.55 11.44
C LYS A 499 -3.04 22.22 11.49
N VAL A 500 -4.18 22.19 12.19
CA VAL A 500 -5.04 21.03 12.23
C VAL A 500 -6.02 21.10 11.05
N PHE A 501 -5.99 20.09 10.19
CA PHE A 501 -6.86 20.01 9.01
C PHE A 501 -8.11 19.18 9.31
N VAL A 502 -9.28 19.82 9.27
CA VAL A 502 -10.62 19.20 9.48
C VAL A 502 -10.64 18.25 10.70
N PRO A 503 -10.54 18.79 11.94
CA PRO A 503 -10.40 17.98 13.16
C PRO A 503 -11.58 17.04 13.43
N SER A 504 -12.75 17.33 12.87
CA SER A 504 -13.95 16.47 12.96
C SER A 504 -13.77 15.10 12.28
N GLN A 505 -12.77 14.97 11.43
CA GLN A 505 -12.48 13.72 10.72
C GLN A 505 -11.37 12.86 11.39
N ARG A 506 -10.98 13.17 12.62
CA ARG A 506 -10.04 12.36 13.40
C ARG A 506 -10.60 10.98 13.73
N LEU A 507 -9.74 9.98 13.69
CA LEU A 507 -9.99 8.66 14.26
C LEU A 507 -9.36 8.56 15.66
N THR A 508 -9.87 7.69 16.49
CA THR A 508 -9.20 7.28 17.72
C THR A 508 -7.94 6.48 17.41
N ARG A 509 -7.00 6.39 18.35
CA ARG A 509 -5.78 5.59 18.19
C ARG A 509 -6.08 4.12 17.93
N ALA A 510 -7.09 3.56 18.60
CA ALA A 510 -7.52 2.17 18.39
C ALA A 510 -8.06 1.94 16.97
N GLU A 511 -8.87 2.86 16.46
CA GLU A 511 -9.38 2.82 15.08
C GLU A 511 -8.26 2.96 14.05
N ALA A 512 -7.32 3.89 14.26
CA ALA A 512 -6.17 4.10 13.38
C ALA A 512 -5.23 2.88 13.36
N LEU A 513 -4.98 2.24 14.52
CA LEU A 513 -4.22 0.99 14.58
C LEU A 513 -4.96 -0.15 13.87
N ARG A 514 -6.27 -0.26 14.08
CA ARG A 514 -7.11 -1.25 13.40
C ARG A 514 -7.10 -1.05 11.88
N ALA A 515 -7.12 0.20 11.39
CA ALA A 515 -7.02 0.53 9.97
C ALA A 515 -5.70 0.04 9.36
N TYR A 516 -4.60 0.14 10.12
CA TYR A 516 -3.25 -0.30 9.69
C TYR A 516 -2.98 -1.80 9.88
N THR A 517 -3.88 -2.54 10.50
CA THR A 517 -3.67 -3.95 10.85
C THR A 517 -4.85 -4.81 10.40
N LEU A 518 -5.88 -4.98 11.22
CA LEU A 518 -6.98 -5.91 10.99
C LEU A 518 -7.85 -5.52 9.77
N ASN A 519 -8.08 -4.22 9.53
CA ASN A 519 -8.85 -3.79 8.36
C ASN A 519 -8.06 -4.03 7.05
N ASN A 520 -6.73 -3.81 7.06
CA ASN A 520 -5.88 -4.19 5.94
C ASN A 520 -5.87 -5.71 5.72
N ALA A 521 -5.80 -6.50 6.79
CA ALA A 521 -5.93 -7.95 6.70
C ALA A 521 -7.29 -8.36 6.11
N PHE A 522 -8.38 -7.71 6.51
CA PHE A 522 -9.71 -7.92 5.93
C PHE A 522 -9.73 -7.57 4.45
N ALA A 523 -9.16 -6.43 4.05
CA ALA A 523 -9.10 -6.00 2.66
C ALA A 523 -8.34 -6.98 1.75
N SER A 524 -7.41 -7.75 2.30
CA SER A 524 -6.63 -8.79 1.59
C SER A 524 -7.11 -10.22 1.84
N PHE A 525 -8.29 -10.41 2.46
CA PHE A 525 -8.87 -11.73 2.79
C PHE A 525 -8.01 -12.56 3.75
N SER A 526 -7.20 -11.93 4.57
CA SER A 526 -6.24 -12.57 5.48
C SER A 526 -6.57 -12.37 6.98
N GLU A 527 -7.71 -11.78 7.33
CA GLU A 527 -8.11 -11.46 8.71
C GLU A 527 -8.20 -12.67 9.64
N ARG A 528 -8.36 -13.86 9.09
CA ARG A 528 -8.33 -15.12 9.87
C ARG A 528 -6.92 -15.56 10.23
N THR A 529 -5.91 -15.03 9.55
CA THR A 529 -4.51 -15.48 9.68
C THR A 529 -3.53 -14.36 10.03
N ALA A 530 -3.92 -13.09 9.92
CA ALA A 530 -3.08 -11.92 10.17
C ALA A 530 -3.88 -10.76 10.79
N GLY A 531 -3.24 -9.64 11.06
CA GLY A 531 -3.85 -8.37 11.45
C GLY A 531 -4.24 -8.23 12.93
N SER A 532 -4.08 -9.27 13.75
CA SER A 532 -4.22 -9.19 15.20
C SER A 532 -3.34 -10.22 15.89
N LEU A 533 -2.99 -9.99 17.18
CA LEU A 533 -2.25 -10.94 17.99
C LEU A 533 -3.22 -11.93 18.64
N THR A 534 -3.71 -12.87 17.85
CA THR A 534 -4.64 -13.92 18.27
C THR A 534 -3.97 -15.29 18.12
N PRO A 535 -4.07 -16.20 19.11
CA PRO A 535 -3.52 -17.55 18.98
C PRO A 535 -3.95 -18.25 17.69
N GLY A 536 -2.99 -18.87 17.00
CA GLY A 536 -3.17 -19.54 15.70
C GLY A 536 -2.93 -18.66 14.48
N LYS A 537 -2.94 -17.32 14.59
CA LYS A 537 -2.55 -16.40 13.50
C LYS A 537 -1.04 -16.39 13.29
N TYR A 538 -0.59 -15.88 12.16
CA TYR A 538 0.83 -15.67 11.89
C TYR A 538 1.47 -14.81 12.97
N ALA A 539 2.65 -15.19 13.37
CA ALA A 539 3.45 -14.46 14.34
C ALA A 539 4.18 -13.29 13.66
N ASP A 540 3.38 -12.31 13.24
CA ASP A 540 3.81 -11.04 12.68
C ASP A 540 3.62 -9.98 13.77
N VAL A 541 4.74 -9.54 14.39
CA VAL A 541 4.73 -8.73 15.63
C VAL A 541 5.74 -7.61 15.52
N VAL A 542 5.37 -6.43 16.04
CA VAL A 542 6.26 -5.27 16.12
C VAL A 542 6.35 -4.78 17.56
N VAL A 543 7.56 -4.45 17.99
CA VAL A 543 7.81 -3.70 19.22
C VAL A 543 8.21 -2.29 18.85
N LEU A 544 7.52 -1.30 19.37
CA LEU A 544 7.79 0.13 19.13
C LEU A 544 8.58 0.75 20.28
N SER A 545 9.44 1.72 19.96
CA SER A 545 10.26 2.46 20.93
C SER A 545 9.43 3.35 21.85
N LYS A 546 8.23 3.74 21.42
CA LYS A 546 7.27 4.53 22.19
C LYS A 546 5.89 3.90 22.12
N ASP A 547 5.13 4.06 23.19
CA ASP A 547 3.74 3.64 23.25
C ASP A 547 2.83 4.68 22.58
N ILE A 548 2.65 4.54 21.27
CA ILE A 548 1.80 5.44 20.46
C ILE A 548 0.33 5.42 20.87
N MET A 549 -0.09 4.44 21.69
CA MET A 549 -1.44 4.38 22.22
C MET A 549 -1.62 5.28 23.46
N ARG A 550 -0.53 5.67 24.12
CA ARG A 550 -0.57 6.39 25.42
C ARG A 550 0.20 7.71 25.45
N VAL A 551 1.31 7.82 24.71
CA VAL A 551 2.11 9.07 24.71
C VAL A 551 1.30 10.28 24.24
N PRO A 552 1.67 11.53 24.62
CA PRO A 552 1.09 12.73 24.01
C PRO A 552 1.12 12.68 22.48
N GLU A 553 0.09 13.22 21.81
CA GLU A 553 -0.01 13.16 20.34
C GLU A 553 1.26 13.69 19.64
N ALA A 554 1.85 14.79 20.15
CA ALA A 554 3.05 15.38 19.59
C ALA A 554 4.30 14.47 19.64
N GLU A 555 4.29 13.42 20.46
CA GLU A 555 5.38 12.46 20.56
C GLU A 555 5.24 11.27 19.60
N ILE A 556 4.03 11.02 19.07
CA ILE A 556 3.77 9.91 18.15
C ILE A 556 4.76 9.89 16.97
N PRO A 557 5.03 11.01 16.26
CA PRO A 557 5.91 11.00 15.08
C PRO A 557 7.35 10.55 15.36
N SER A 558 7.79 10.58 16.61
CA SER A 558 9.14 10.16 17.01
C SER A 558 9.26 8.65 17.32
N ALA A 559 8.15 7.91 17.33
CA ALA A 559 8.16 6.46 17.52
C ALA A 559 8.86 5.74 16.35
N ARG A 560 9.50 4.61 16.66
CA ARG A 560 10.21 3.78 15.67
C ARG A 560 10.01 2.31 15.99
N ALA A 561 10.12 1.45 14.99
CA ALA A 561 10.20 0.03 15.23
C ALA A 561 11.56 -0.33 15.85
N ASP A 562 11.53 -1.00 17.00
CA ASP A 562 12.72 -1.57 17.63
C ASP A 562 12.92 -3.01 17.23
N LEU A 563 11.82 -3.74 17.00
CA LEU A 563 11.82 -5.14 16.60
C LEU A 563 10.69 -5.40 15.61
N THR A 564 10.99 -6.14 14.55
CA THR A 564 10.00 -6.65 13.60
C THR A 564 10.16 -8.15 13.43
N VAL A 565 9.09 -8.88 13.74
CA VAL A 565 8.98 -10.35 13.61
C VAL A 565 8.02 -10.65 12.47
N VAL A 566 8.43 -11.52 11.54
CA VAL A 566 7.56 -12.01 10.46
C VAL A 566 7.60 -13.54 10.46
N GLY A 567 6.43 -14.17 10.58
CA GLY A 567 6.33 -15.62 10.66
C GLY A 567 7.17 -16.22 11.80
N GLY A 568 7.20 -15.56 12.97
CA GLY A 568 7.94 -16.00 14.14
C GLY A 568 9.45 -15.82 14.07
N VAL A 569 9.97 -15.23 12.99
CA VAL A 569 11.40 -14.96 12.81
C VAL A 569 11.65 -13.45 12.99
N VAL A 570 12.61 -13.11 13.86
CA VAL A 570 13.08 -11.72 13.98
C VAL A 570 13.79 -11.35 12.68
N ARG A 571 13.18 -10.44 11.91
CA ARG A 571 13.69 -9.97 10.62
C ARG A 571 14.40 -8.63 10.72
N TYR A 572 14.07 -7.83 11.74
CA TYR A 572 14.72 -6.56 12.04
C TYR A 572 14.80 -6.37 13.56
N GLU A 573 15.93 -5.89 14.01
CA GLU A 573 16.17 -5.48 15.39
C GLU A 573 17.07 -4.25 15.37
N ARG A 574 16.59 -3.14 15.94
CA ARG A 574 17.33 -1.88 15.99
C ARG A 574 18.48 -2.03 17.00
N ARG A 575 19.69 -1.76 16.57
CA ARG A 575 20.90 -1.75 17.39
C ARG A 575 21.06 -0.44 18.15
#